data_b7f468a24454a253a390a6911b08253c
#
_entry.id   b7f468a24454a253a390a6911b08253c
#
_cell.length_a   1.000
_cell.length_b   1.000
_cell.length_c   1.000
_cell.angle_alpha   90.00
_cell.angle_beta   90.00
_cell.angle_gamma   90.00
#
_symmetry.space_group_name_H-M   'P 1'
#
loop_
_entity.id
_entity.type
_entity.pdbx_description
1 polymer ?
#
loop_
_entity_poly.entity_id
_entity_poly.type
_entity_poly.pdbx_seq_one_letter_code
_entity_poly.pdbx_strand_id
1 'polypeptide(L)'
;RSTPEILRLAGAFIRGNRDRYPKTIRATRAKGCRVRLAHAASRQAQYRYLLALAGERRAPFAVLYRNNDSALPLIDALERAGLPYRCRSFDDTFFTHRIVCDVQDILRFAAAPDDAERFLRIYYKFGALISKEAAQAACVQSARTHAPILDCLLAQTGLSDEGRERVRRVKAGLEQLQTLPGEVLMRTIWGTLGYGGFVTERRLDPGKY
;
A
#
# COMPACT_ATOMS: atom_id res chain seq x y z
N ARG A 1 -17.26 -19.94 23.99
CA ARG A 1 -16.19 -20.09 25.02
C ARG A 1 -15.73 -18.75 25.61
N SER A 2 -16.66 -17.78 25.70
CA SER A 2 -16.39 -16.45 26.25
C SER A 2 -16.93 -16.28 27.66
N THR A 3 -16.45 -15.28 28.38
CA THR A 3 -16.95 -14.95 29.71
C THR A 3 -18.36 -14.32 29.65
N PRO A 4 -19.12 -14.30 30.75
CA PRO A 4 -20.46 -13.69 30.79
C PRO A 4 -20.46 -12.21 30.39
N GLU A 5 -19.42 -11.45 30.75
CA GLU A 5 -19.28 -10.03 30.40
C GLU A 5 -19.21 -9.81 28.90
N ILE A 6 -18.37 -10.61 28.20
CA ILE A 6 -18.24 -10.54 26.74
C ILE A 6 -19.56 -10.92 26.06
N LEU A 7 -20.19 -12.01 26.51
CA LEU A 7 -21.45 -12.48 25.94
C LEU A 7 -22.59 -11.47 26.14
N ARG A 8 -22.66 -10.82 27.29
CA ARG A 8 -23.67 -9.80 27.56
C ARG A 8 -23.51 -8.61 26.61
N LEU A 9 -22.27 -8.11 26.41
CA LEU A 9 -22.02 -6.99 25.53
C LEU A 9 -22.25 -7.34 24.06
N ALA A 10 -21.72 -8.48 23.61
CA ALA A 10 -21.94 -8.98 22.24
C ALA A 10 -23.43 -9.25 21.96
N GLY A 11 -24.17 -9.81 22.94
CA GLY A 11 -25.59 -10.01 22.83
C GLY A 11 -26.41 -8.71 22.79
N ALA A 12 -25.95 -7.68 23.52
CA ALA A 12 -26.56 -6.35 23.44
C ALA A 12 -26.33 -5.70 22.07
N PHE A 13 -25.10 -5.79 21.54
CA PHE A 13 -24.74 -5.28 20.24
C PHE A 13 -25.54 -5.93 19.10
N ILE A 14 -25.59 -7.25 19.07
CA ILE A 14 -26.24 -8.00 17.99
C ILE A 14 -27.78 -7.86 18.02
N ARG A 15 -28.40 -7.48 19.15
CA ARG A 15 -29.84 -7.20 19.24
C ARG A 15 -30.29 -6.04 18.36
N GLY A 16 -29.38 -5.15 17.98
CA GLY A 16 -29.70 -4.09 17.02
C GLY A 16 -29.96 -4.59 15.59
N ASN A 17 -29.54 -5.81 15.25
CA ASN A 17 -29.83 -6.41 13.95
C ASN A 17 -31.24 -7.07 13.97
N ARG A 18 -32.14 -6.63 13.09
CA ARG A 18 -33.52 -7.12 12.98
C ARG A 18 -33.61 -8.48 12.29
N ASP A 19 -32.71 -8.76 11.34
CA ASP A 19 -32.69 -9.99 10.54
C ASP A 19 -31.77 -11.05 11.17
N ARG A 20 -32.12 -11.53 12.35
CA ARG A 20 -31.36 -12.57 13.04
C ARG A 20 -32.23 -13.66 13.63
N TYR A 21 -31.70 -14.88 13.69
CA TYR A 21 -32.30 -15.94 14.49
C TYR A 21 -32.10 -15.68 15.98
N PRO A 22 -33.16 -15.74 16.81
CA PRO A 22 -33.05 -15.62 18.26
C PRO A 22 -32.25 -16.81 18.81
N LYS A 23 -31.10 -16.54 19.41
CA LYS A 23 -30.25 -17.56 20.08
C LYS A 23 -29.94 -17.11 21.49
N THR A 24 -30.11 -18.03 22.45
CA THR A 24 -29.65 -17.84 23.82
C THR A 24 -28.27 -18.47 23.96
N ILE A 25 -27.23 -17.63 24.08
CA ILE A 25 -25.84 -18.09 24.25
C ILE A 25 -25.53 -18.08 25.75
N ARG A 26 -25.12 -19.24 26.29
CA ARG A 26 -24.69 -19.38 27.69
C ARG A 26 -23.18 -19.35 27.81
N ALA A 27 -22.67 -18.66 28.83
CA ALA A 27 -21.25 -18.65 29.14
C ALA A 27 -20.83 -20.03 29.69
N THR A 28 -19.72 -20.54 29.20
CA THR A 28 -19.08 -21.77 29.70
C THR A 28 -17.86 -21.46 30.56
N ARG A 29 -17.41 -20.21 30.62
CA ARG A 29 -16.32 -19.74 31.46
C ARG A 29 -16.86 -19.00 32.68
N ALA A 30 -16.11 -19.02 33.77
CA ALA A 30 -16.36 -18.20 34.94
C ALA A 30 -16.31 -16.71 34.61
N LYS A 31 -16.82 -15.88 35.52
CA LYS A 31 -16.77 -14.43 35.43
C LYS A 31 -15.34 -13.96 35.21
N GLY A 32 -15.18 -13.06 34.23
CA GLY A 32 -13.89 -12.47 33.85
C GLY A 32 -13.81 -10.97 34.10
N CYS A 33 -12.83 -10.34 33.44
CA CYS A 33 -12.68 -8.88 33.53
C CYS A 33 -13.80 -8.14 32.79
N ARG A 34 -14.12 -6.92 33.23
CA ARG A 34 -15.05 -6.04 32.51
C ARG A 34 -14.47 -5.65 31.16
N VAL A 35 -15.32 -5.60 30.14
CA VAL A 35 -14.95 -5.02 28.85
C VAL A 35 -14.75 -3.51 29.04
N ARG A 36 -13.63 -3.01 28.53
CA ARG A 36 -13.29 -1.59 28.55
C ARG A 36 -13.41 -1.03 27.14
N LEU A 37 -13.98 0.16 27.00
CA LEU A 37 -14.01 0.92 25.78
C LEU A 37 -13.00 2.06 25.90
N ALA A 38 -12.05 2.12 24.98
CA ALA A 38 -11.10 3.22 24.87
C ALA A 38 -11.37 4.01 23.59
N HIS A 39 -11.54 5.31 23.72
CA HIS A 39 -11.67 6.23 22.60
C HIS A 39 -10.30 6.83 22.25
N ALA A 40 -9.91 6.76 20.99
CA ALA A 40 -8.70 7.40 20.50
C ALA A 40 -9.07 8.52 19.52
N ALA A 41 -8.45 9.69 19.66
CA ALA A 41 -8.71 10.86 18.82
C ALA A 41 -8.20 10.68 17.37
N SER A 42 -7.28 9.73 17.13
CA SER A 42 -6.72 9.42 15.80
C SER A 42 -6.25 7.96 15.74
N ARG A 43 -6.02 7.46 14.52
CA ARG A 43 -5.38 6.13 14.32
C ARG A 43 -4.02 6.06 15.04
N GLN A 44 -3.23 7.12 14.96
CA GLN A 44 -1.92 7.17 15.61
C GLN A 44 -2.03 7.12 17.15
N ALA A 45 -3.03 7.76 17.75
CA ALA A 45 -3.31 7.66 19.16
C ALA A 45 -3.73 6.23 19.56
N GLN A 46 -4.48 5.53 18.71
CA GLN A 46 -4.84 4.12 18.92
C GLN A 46 -3.60 3.21 18.94
N TYR A 47 -2.68 3.39 17.99
CA TYR A 47 -1.45 2.59 17.97
C TYR A 47 -0.55 2.89 19.18
N ARG A 48 -0.41 4.15 19.59
CA ARG A 48 0.32 4.51 20.80
C ARG A 48 -0.26 3.85 22.06
N TYR A 49 -1.59 3.79 22.17
CA TYR A 49 -2.26 3.12 23.27
C TYR A 49 -1.96 1.60 23.27
N LEU A 50 -1.98 0.95 22.10
CA LEU A 50 -1.65 -0.47 21.97
C LEU A 50 -0.18 -0.75 22.29
N LEU A 51 0.73 0.13 21.90
CA LEU A 51 2.16 0.04 22.26
C LEU A 51 2.37 0.14 23.77
N ALA A 52 1.73 1.10 24.43
CA ALA A 52 1.79 1.25 25.89
C ALA A 52 1.29 -0.04 26.58
N LEU A 53 0.14 -0.57 26.14
CA LEU A 53 -0.37 -1.83 26.65
C LEU A 53 0.61 -3.00 26.42
N ALA A 54 1.31 -3.06 25.29
CA ALA A 54 2.27 -4.10 24.97
C ALA A 54 3.51 -3.99 25.87
N GLY A 55 4.00 -2.79 26.14
CA GLY A 55 5.14 -2.55 27.02
C GLY A 55 4.85 -2.80 28.50
N GLU A 56 3.63 -2.54 28.95
CA GLU A 56 3.23 -2.72 30.36
C GLU A 56 2.88 -4.18 30.74
N ARG A 57 2.47 -4.98 29.77
CA ARG A 57 1.96 -6.33 30.04
C ARG A 57 3.05 -7.39 30.05
N ARG A 58 3.05 -8.18 31.11
CA ARG A 58 3.92 -9.38 31.23
C ARG A 58 3.33 -10.62 30.56
N ALA A 59 2.03 -10.63 30.25
CA ALA A 59 1.34 -11.75 29.62
C ALA A 59 0.96 -11.43 28.17
N PRO A 60 1.05 -12.38 27.25
CA PRO A 60 0.66 -12.18 25.87
C PRO A 60 -0.84 -11.85 25.76
N PHE A 61 -1.20 -10.92 24.86
CA PHE A 61 -2.57 -10.57 24.53
C PHE A 61 -2.74 -10.54 23.00
N ALA A 62 -3.96 -10.68 22.53
CA ALA A 62 -4.26 -10.66 21.11
C ALA A 62 -4.87 -9.31 20.70
N VAL A 63 -4.44 -8.78 19.56
CA VAL A 63 -5.08 -7.65 18.89
C VAL A 63 -5.85 -8.18 17.69
N LEU A 64 -7.16 -7.90 17.66
CA LEU A 64 -8.03 -8.25 16.54
C LEU A 64 -8.28 -7.01 15.69
N TYR A 65 -8.14 -7.17 14.39
CA TYR A 65 -8.37 -6.10 13.40
C TYR A 65 -9.26 -6.62 12.27
N ARG A 66 -9.87 -5.71 11.54
CA ARG A 66 -10.81 -6.05 10.48
C ARG A 66 -10.09 -6.38 9.16
N ASN A 67 -9.08 -5.59 8.79
CA ASN A 67 -8.35 -5.70 7.53
C ASN A 67 -6.84 -5.81 7.83
N ASN A 68 -6.11 -6.60 7.05
CA ASN A 68 -4.66 -6.79 7.21
C ASN A 68 -3.88 -5.48 7.16
N ASP A 69 -4.28 -4.54 6.29
CA ASP A 69 -3.67 -3.20 6.20
C ASP A 69 -3.72 -2.40 7.51
N SER A 70 -4.74 -2.67 8.35
CA SER A 70 -4.85 -2.01 9.66
C SER A 70 -3.80 -2.50 10.66
N ALA A 71 -3.18 -3.65 10.44
CA ALA A 71 -2.13 -4.20 11.29
C ALA A 71 -0.74 -3.64 10.95
N LEU A 72 -0.49 -3.26 9.70
CA LEU A 72 0.83 -2.83 9.24
C LEU A 72 1.43 -1.66 10.05
N PRO A 73 0.70 -0.55 10.31
CA PRO A 73 1.26 0.53 11.12
C PRO A 73 1.52 0.13 12.58
N LEU A 74 0.76 -0.83 13.12
CA LEU A 74 1.01 -1.36 14.46
C LEU A 74 2.27 -2.23 14.49
N ILE A 75 2.46 -3.05 13.46
CA ILE A 75 3.65 -3.90 13.31
C ILE A 75 4.90 -3.02 13.21
N ASP A 76 4.92 -2.03 12.32
CA ASP A 76 6.02 -1.07 12.20
C ASP A 76 6.33 -0.37 13.54
N ALA A 77 5.29 0.02 14.27
CA ALA A 77 5.43 0.67 15.57
C ALA A 77 5.98 -0.29 16.64
N LEU A 78 5.59 -1.57 16.64
CA LEU A 78 6.12 -2.60 17.56
C LEU A 78 7.58 -2.90 17.25
N GLU A 79 7.96 -3.02 15.98
CA GLU A 79 9.35 -3.25 15.54
C GLU A 79 10.26 -2.11 15.96
N ARG A 80 9.85 -0.86 15.71
CA ARG A 80 10.60 0.34 16.14
C ARG A 80 10.76 0.43 17.66
N ALA A 81 9.78 -0.08 18.41
CA ALA A 81 9.83 -0.12 19.87
C ALA A 81 10.57 -1.35 20.41
N GLY A 82 11.05 -2.26 19.57
CA GLY A 82 11.70 -3.51 19.99
C GLY A 82 10.78 -4.47 20.76
N LEU A 83 9.45 -4.36 20.57
CA LEU A 83 8.46 -5.17 21.25
C LEU A 83 8.14 -6.45 20.44
N PRO A 84 8.21 -7.65 21.05
CA PRO A 84 7.95 -8.89 20.35
C PRO A 84 6.47 -9.02 20.00
N TYR A 85 6.18 -9.47 18.78
CA TYR A 85 4.83 -9.75 18.31
C TYR A 85 4.79 -11.04 17.48
N ARG A 86 3.58 -11.57 17.30
CA ARG A 86 3.29 -12.70 16.41
C ARG A 86 2.09 -12.36 15.56
N CYS A 87 2.26 -12.28 14.24
CA CYS A 87 1.15 -12.16 13.29
C CYS A 87 0.79 -13.55 12.75
N ARG A 88 -0.51 -13.89 12.73
CA ARG A 88 -0.98 -15.23 12.34
C ARG A 88 -1.04 -15.42 10.83
N SER A 89 -1.31 -14.37 10.09
CA SER A 89 -1.28 -14.34 8.63
C SER A 89 -0.65 -13.03 8.20
N PHE A 90 0.64 -13.06 7.99
CA PHE A 90 1.31 -12.08 7.17
C PHE A 90 1.15 -12.59 5.74
N ASP A 91 -0.06 -12.44 5.20
CA ASP A 91 -0.22 -12.59 3.77
C ASP A 91 0.60 -11.46 3.15
N ASP A 92 1.54 -11.81 2.27
CA ASP A 92 2.33 -10.88 1.45
C ASP A 92 1.46 -10.03 0.50
N THR A 93 0.13 -10.00 0.75
CA THR A 93 -0.86 -9.31 -0.06
C THR A 93 -0.55 -7.83 -0.24
N PHE A 94 0.07 -7.18 0.75
CA PHE A 94 0.52 -5.80 0.57
C PHE A 94 1.65 -5.71 -0.46
N PHE A 95 2.69 -6.54 -0.32
CA PHE A 95 3.85 -6.51 -1.22
C PHE A 95 3.58 -7.12 -2.59
N THR A 96 2.57 -7.97 -2.70
CA THR A 96 2.08 -8.55 -3.97
C THR A 96 0.93 -7.76 -4.56
N HIS A 97 0.42 -6.72 -3.85
CA HIS A 97 -0.61 -5.86 -4.39
C HIS A 97 -0.08 -5.12 -5.62
N ARG A 98 -0.89 -5.12 -6.69
CA ARG A 98 -0.51 -4.56 -7.99
C ARG A 98 0.05 -3.14 -7.91
N ILE A 99 -0.59 -2.25 -7.14
CA ILE A 99 -0.13 -0.86 -6.97
C ILE A 99 1.26 -0.82 -6.32
N VAL A 100 1.52 -1.67 -5.32
CA VAL A 100 2.82 -1.73 -4.63
C VAL A 100 3.89 -2.27 -5.57
N CYS A 101 3.59 -3.32 -6.34
CA CYS A 101 4.49 -3.85 -7.36
C CYS A 101 4.80 -2.80 -8.44
N ASP A 102 3.79 -2.05 -8.89
CA ASP A 102 3.95 -0.98 -9.87
C ASP A 102 4.87 0.12 -9.33
N VAL A 103 4.66 0.56 -8.08
CA VAL A 103 5.53 1.56 -7.43
C VAL A 103 6.96 1.04 -7.29
N GLN A 104 7.14 -0.21 -6.89
CA GLN A 104 8.48 -0.82 -6.83
C GLN A 104 9.16 -0.89 -8.20
N ASP A 105 8.42 -1.25 -9.26
CA ASP A 105 8.96 -1.28 -10.62
C ASP A 105 9.35 0.13 -11.09
N ILE A 106 8.55 1.15 -10.79
CA ILE A 106 8.87 2.56 -11.09
C ILE A 106 10.16 2.99 -10.38
N LEU A 107 10.29 2.71 -9.09
CA LEU A 107 11.47 3.07 -8.30
C LEU A 107 12.74 2.35 -8.80
N ARG A 108 12.62 1.07 -9.11
CA ARG A 108 13.74 0.28 -9.63
C ARG A 108 14.13 0.72 -11.03
N PHE A 109 13.17 1.09 -11.88
CA PHE A 109 13.45 1.66 -13.20
C PHE A 109 14.12 3.04 -13.10
N ALA A 110 13.71 3.89 -12.15
CA ALA A 110 14.38 5.16 -11.90
C ALA A 110 15.86 4.97 -11.51
N ALA A 111 16.21 3.89 -10.81
CA ALA A 111 17.59 3.54 -10.46
C ALA A 111 18.37 2.86 -11.60
N ALA A 112 17.69 2.19 -12.52
CA ALA A 112 18.27 1.51 -13.69
C ALA A 112 17.48 1.87 -14.96
N PRO A 113 17.74 3.05 -15.56
CA PRO A 113 16.93 3.63 -16.65
C PRO A 113 17.13 2.94 -18.01
N ASP A 114 17.96 1.93 -18.09
CA ASP A 114 18.22 1.03 -19.21
C ASP A 114 17.55 -0.35 -19.07
N ASP A 115 16.85 -0.62 -17.96
CA ASP A 115 16.12 -1.88 -17.71
C ASP A 115 14.87 -1.97 -18.59
N ALA A 116 15.03 -2.64 -19.74
CA ALA A 116 13.97 -2.82 -20.73
C ALA A 116 12.77 -3.66 -20.19
N GLU A 117 13.05 -4.67 -19.38
CA GLU A 117 11.99 -5.52 -18.83
C GLU A 117 11.06 -4.73 -17.92
N ARG A 118 11.63 -3.92 -17.02
CA ARG A 118 10.85 -3.05 -16.14
C ARG A 118 10.14 -1.96 -16.91
N PHE A 119 10.82 -1.31 -17.85
CA PHE A 119 10.20 -0.27 -18.67
C PHE A 119 8.95 -0.78 -19.38
N LEU A 120 9.00 -1.97 -20.00
CA LEU A 120 7.86 -2.56 -20.68
C LEU A 120 6.69 -2.94 -19.76
N ARG A 121 6.92 -3.06 -18.45
CA ARG A 121 5.83 -3.25 -17.47
C ARG A 121 5.16 -1.95 -17.02
N ILE A 122 5.84 -0.79 -17.18
CA ILE A 122 5.38 0.47 -16.58
C ILE A 122 5.14 1.60 -17.59
N TYR A 123 5.67 1.58 -18.80
CA TYR A 123 5.62 2.69 -19.76
C TYR A 123 4.20 3.22 -20.03
N TYR A 124 3.23 2.33 -20.11
CA TYR A 124 1.81 2.67 -20.39
C TYR A 124 1.06 3.17 -19.14
N LYS A 125 1.71 3.16 -17.98
CA LYS A 125 1.15 3.66 -16.72
C LYS A 125 1.52 5.11 -16.44
N PHE A 126 2.42 5.65 -17.23
CA PHE A 126 2.78 7.06 -17.19
C PHE A 126 1.80 7.91 -18.01
N GLY A 127 1.63 9.17 -17.64
CA GLY A 127 0.80 10.12 -18.38
C GLY A 127 1.38 10.56 -19.74
N ALA A 128 2.40 9.88 -20.26
CA ALA A 128 3.10 10.25 -21.49
C ALA A 128 2.47 9.68 -22.78
N LEU A 129 1.48 8.79 -22.67
CA LEU A 129 0.79 8.16 -23.82
C LEU A 129 1.76 7.51 -24.83
N ILE A 130 2.76 6.78 -24.34
CA ILE A 130 3.77 6.10 -25.15
C ILE A 130 3.13 4.88 -25.84
N SER A 131 3.27 4.75 -27.17
CA SER A 131 2.80 3.55 -27.87
C SER A 131 3.70 2.35 -27.59
N LYS A 132 3.14 1.14 -27.75
CA LYS A 132 3.90 -0.09 -27.55
C LYS A 132 5.09 -0.21 -28.49
N GLU A 133 4.89 0.17 -29.75
CA GLU A 133 5.91 0.13 -30.80
C GLU A 133 7.06 1.08 -30.47
N ALA A 134 6.74 2.32 -30.04
CA ALA A 134 7.74 3.30 -29.65
C ALA A 134 8.54 2.83 -28.40
N ALA A 135 7.85 2.25 -27.41
CA ALA A 135 8.49 1.71 -26.21
C ALA A 135 9.46 0.56 -26.56
N GLN A 136 9.02 -0.39 -27.42
CA GLN A 136 9.86 -1.52 -27.84
C GLN A 136 11.08 -1.05 -28.66
N ALA A 137 10.88 -0.12 -29.60
CA ALA A 137 11.97 0.43 -30.39
C ALA A 137 13.02 1.16 -29.50
N ALA A 138 12.55 1.93 -28.50
CA ALA A 138 13.46 2.57 -27.54
C ALA A 138 14.27 1.54 -26.72
N CYS A 139 13.66 0.43 -26.29
CA CYS A 139 14.36 -0.63 -25.59
C CYS A 139 15.44 -1.27 -26.46
N VAL A 140 15.15 -1.58 -27.74
CA VAL A 140 16.12 -2.12 -28.70
C VAL A 140 17.28 -1.15 -28.92
N GLN A 141 17.00 0.15 -29.05
CA GLN A 141 18.03 1.16 -29.21
C GLN A 141 18.88 1.29 -27.94
N SER A 142 18.28 1.32 -26.77
CA SER A 142 18.97 1.37 -25.47
C SER A 142 19.95 0.18 -25.30
N ALA A 143 19.52 -1.02 -25.64
CA ALA A 143 20.39 -2.21 -25.59
C ALA A 143 21.62 -2.12 -26.50
N ARG A 144 21.53 -1.38 -27.61
CA ARG A 144 22.64 -1.18 -28.54
C ARG A 144 23.59 -0.04 -28.13
N THR A 145 23.05 1.00 -27.54
CA THR A 145 23.78 2.24 -27.27
C THR A 145 24.17 2.38 -25.81
N HIS A 146 23.65 1.57 -24.92
CA HIS A 146 23.75 1.68 -23.45
C HIS A 146 23.24 3.02 -22.91
N ALA A 147 22.38 3.72 -23.67
CA ALA A 147 21.76 4.96 -23.26
C ALA A 147 20.43 4.70 -22.51
N PRO A 148 19.99 5.60 -21.62
CA PRO A 148 18.70 5.50 -20.96
C PRO A 148 17.55 5.36 -21.97
N ILE A 149 16.58 4.49 -21.68
CA ILE A 149 15.48 4.15 -22.60
C ILE A 149 14.66 5.40 -22.99
N LEU A 150 14.42 6.32 -22.02
CA LEU A 150 13.66 7.55 -22.32
C LEU A 150 14.43 8.51 -23.21
N ASP A 151 15.77 8.49 -23.21
CA ASP A 151 16.58 9.28 -24.16
C ASP A 151 16.48 8.70 -25.56
N CYS A 152 16.56 7.37 -25.67
CA CYS A 152 16.30 6.67 -26.93
C CYS A 152 14.89 6.94 -27.46
N LEU A 153 13.88 6.99 -26.59
CA LEU A 153 12.51 7.35 -26.97
C LEU A 153 12.40 8.77 -27.48
N LEU A 154 13.04 9.74 -26.82
CA LEU A 154 13.07 11.15 -27.22
C LEU A 154 13.78 11.37 -28.56
N ALA A 155 14.73 10.51 -28.92
CA ALA A 155 15.47 10.57 -30.20
C ALA A 155 14.62 10.04 -31.39
N GLN A 156 13.49 9.38 -31.14
CA GLN A 156 12.63 8.87 -32.24
C GLN A 156 11.94 10.01 -32.96
N THR A 157 11.85 9.91 -34.31
CA THR A 157 11.25 10.90 -35.17
C THR A 157 9.71 10.92 -35.18
N GLY A 158 9.09 9.82 -34.74
CA GLY A 158 7.63 9.62 -34.73
C GLY A 158 6.86 10.23 -33.56
N LEU A 159 7.54 10.85 -32.58
CA LEU A 159 6.88 11.53 -31.47
C LEU A 159 6.48 12.95 -31.83
N SER A 160 5.22 13.31 -31.52
CA SER A 160 4.77 14.70 -31.61
C SER A 160 5.49 15.56 -30.56
N ASP A 161 5.49 16.90 -30.77
CA ASP A 161 6.10 17.85 -29.82
C ASP A 161 5.46 17.72 -28.42
N GLU A 162 4.14 17.56 -28.37
CA GLU A 162 3.42 17.33 -27.11
C GLU A 162 3.84 16.02 -26.46
N GLY A 163 3.99 14.94 -27.25
CA GLY A 163 4.48 13.65 -26.77
C GLY A 163 5.90 13.74 -26.19
N ARG A 164 6.79 14.46 -26.88
CA ARG A 164 8.16 14.72 -26.40
C ARG A 164 8.17 15.45 -25.07
N GLU A 165 7.32 16.48 -24.92
CA GLU A 165 7.24 17.24 -23.69
C GLU A 165 6.73 16.39 -22.51
N ARG A 166 5.74 15.53 -22.76
CA ARG A 166 5.24 14.58 -21.75
C ARG A 166 6.32 13.58 -21.35
N VAL A 167 7.08 13.03 -22.29
CA VAL A 167 8.20 12.12 -22.00
C VAL A 167 9.30 12.82 -21.20
N ARG A 168 9.66 14.06 -21.54
CA ARG A 168 10.63 14.87 -20.76
C ARG A 168 10.17 15.08 -19.34
N ARG A 169 8.88 15.35 -19.12
CA ARG A 169 8.31 15.50 -17.77
C ARG A 169 8.40 14.22 -16.97
N VAL A 170 8.08 13.07 -17.59
CA VAL A 170 8.23 11.76 -16.95
C VAL A 170 9.70 11.48 -16.62
N LYS A 171 10.63 11.74 -17.56
CA LYS A 171 12.07 11.58 -17.32
C LYS A 171 12.54 12.40 -16.14
N ALA A 172 12.26 13.69 -16.12
CA ALA A 172 12.64 14.58 -15.02
C ALA A 172 12.05 14.13 -13.67
N GLY A 173 10.80 13.67 -13.68
CA GLY A 173 10.16 13.12 -12.48
C GLY A 173 10.86 11.85 -11.97
N LEU A 174 11.24 10.93 -12.84
CA LEU A 174 11.97 9.71 -12.47
C LEU A 174 13.36 10.02 -11.91
N GLU A 175 14.09 10.96 -12.51
CA GLU A 175 15.41 11.38 -12.02
C GLU A 175 15.35 11.96 -10.61
N GLN A 176 14.29 12.69 -10.28
CA GLN A 176 14.09 13.26 -8.94
C GLN A 176 13.78 12.22 -7.87
N LEU A 177 13.17 11.06 -8.24
CA LEU A 177 12.73 10.07 -7.25
C LEU A 177 13.84 9.56 -6.34
N GLN A 178 15.08 9.55 -6.79
CA GLN A 178 16.23 9.05 -6.02
C GLN A 178 16.59 9.93 -4.82
N THR A 179 16.19 11.21 -4.84
CA THR A 179 16.58 12.21 -3.83
C THR A 179 15.40 12.68 -2.97
N LEU A 180 14.17 12.30 -3.32
CA LEU A 180 12.98 12.78 -2.64
C LEU A 180 12.66 12.00 -1.37
N PRO A 181 12.21 12.64 -0.28
CA PRO A 181 11.67 11.96 0.88
C PRO A 181 10.38 11.22 0.55
N GLY A 182 10.08 10.13 1.27
CA GLY A 182 9.04 9.16 0.91
C GLY A 182 7.65 9.74 0.60
N GLU A 183 7.18 10.74 1.35
CA GLU A 183 5.87 11.36 1.08
C GLU A 183 5.86 12.17 -0.22
N VAL A 184 6.92 12.93 -0.47
CA VAL A 184 7.06 13.73 -1.71
C VAL A 184 7.27 12.81 -2.90
N LEU A 185 8.05 11.74 -2.74
CA LEU A 185 8.26 10.69 -3.73
C LEU A 185 6.93 10.09 -4.19
N MET A 186 6.06 9.69 -3.25
CA MET A 186 4.74 9.14 -3.59
C MET A 186 3.84 10.15 -4.32
N ARG A 187 3.87 11.41 -3.93
CA ARG A 187 3.14 12.48 -4.64
C ARG A 187 3.66 12.68 -6.07
N THR A 188 4.97 12.59 -6.27
CA THR A 188 5.59 12.68 -7.60
C THR A 188 5.19 11.52 -8.49
N ILE A 189 5.21 10.28 -7.99
CA ILE A 189 4.73 9.11 -8.74
C ILE A 189 3.26 9.27 -9.11
N TRP A 190 2.42 9.67 -8.15
CA TRP A 190 0.98 9.78 -8.36
C TRP A 190 0.59 10.89 -9.32
N GLY A 191 1.16 12.08 -9.15
CA GLY A 191 0.82 13.29 -9.91
C GLY A 191 1.74 13.52 -11.13
N THR A 192 3.03 13.75 -10.89
CA THR A 192 3.97 14.18 -11.96
C THR A 192 4.20 13.10 -13.00
N LEU A 193 4.33 11.83 -12.59
CA LEU A 193 4.45 10.71 -13.51
C LEU A 193 3.09 10.27 -14.11
N GLY A 194 1.96 10.74 -13.57
CA GLY A 194 0.62 10.44 -14.08
C GLY A 194 0.07 9.07 -13.66
N TYR A 195 0.74 8.37 -12.74
CA TYR A 195 0.30 7.04 -12.29
C TYR A 195 -1.08 7.06 -11.62
N GLY A 196 -1.43 8.14 -10.92
CA GLY A 196 -2.76 8.32 -10.32
C GLY A 196 -3.90 8.30 -11.33
N GLY A 197 -3.70 8.91 -12.52
CA GLY A 197 -4.65 8.85 -13.63
C GLY A 197 -4.88 7.40 -14.09
N PHE A 198 -3.82 6.64 -14.30
CA PHE A 198 -3.90 5.23 -14.69
C PHE A 198 -4.67 4.38 -13.67
N VAL A 199 -4.42 4.58 -12.36
CA VAL A 199 -5.13 3.85 -11.29
C VAL A 199 -6.62 4.19 -11.28
N THR A 200 -6.96 5.48 -11.45
CA THR A 200 -8.34 5.97 -11.43
C THR A 200 -9.13 5.49 -12.64
N GLU A 201 -8.58 5.58 -13.85
CA GLU A 201 -9.21 5.12 -15.09
C GLU A 201 -9.50 3.63 -15.09
N ARG A 202 -8.61 2.83 -14.52
CA ARG A 202 -8.76 1.38 -14.42
C ARG A 202 -9.61 0.94 -13.24
N ARG A 203 -10.18 1.87 -12.46
CA ARG A 203 -10.95 1.57 -11.24
C ARG A 203 -10.19 0.63 -10.28
N LEU A 204 -8.88 0.73 -10.26
CA LEU A 204 -8.05 0.07 -9.26
C LEU A 204 -8.27 0.84 -7.97
N ASP A 205 -9.33 0.48 -7.23
CA ASP A 205 -9.72 1.17 -6.01
C ASP A 205 -8.69 0.87 -4.89
N PRO A 206 -7.85 1.85 -4.50
CA PRO A 206 -6.89 1.65 -3.41
C PRO A 206 -7.57 1.49 -2.05
N GLY A 207 -8.88 1.71 -1.95
CA GLY A 207 -9.67 1.58 -0.73
C GLY A 207 -10.38 0.25 -0.56
N LYS A 208 -10.29 -0.66 -1.52
CA LYS A 208 -10.96 -1.98 -1.45
C LYS A 208 -10.14 -3.09 -0.82
N TYR A 209 -8.91 -2.78 -0.39
CA TYR A 209 -8.02 -3.76 0.24
C TYR A 209 -7.48 -3.30 1.57
#